data_2165ec1cab3ed9a3917f19e0b262115c
#
_entry.id   2165ec1cab3ed9a3917f19e0b262115c
#
_cell.length_a   1.000
_cell.length_b   1.000
_cell.length_c   1.000
_cell.angle_alpha   90.00
_cell.angle_beta   90.00
_cell.angle_gamma   90.00
#
_symmetry.space_group_name_H-M   'P 1'
#
loop_
_entity.id
_entity.type
_entity.pdbx_description
1 polymer ?
#
loop_
_entity_poly.entity_id
_entity_poly.type
_entity_poly.pdbx_seq_one_letter_code
_entity_poly.pdbx_strand_id
1 'polypeptide(L)'
;MSNLTIRPINTGFVTMIPKQYLYHHSTVAYYPDASDREEEYPVFTYLVEGGDKLLLVDTGMAYTERADKYHHHGSYQPEGMAIADQLAKIGYTPEDIDIVVFTHLHWDHCFYMEKFTNAKFYVNKKEYEFAMDPIPLYYKSYEAPQLGITRPFEGIKMELLEGEAEIM
;
A
#
# COMPACT_ATOMS: atom_id res chain seq x y z
N MET A 1 29.65 7.40 6.04
CA MET A 1 28.49 7.12 5.17
C MET A 1 27.62 6.13 5.92
N SER A 2 26.40 6.48 6.26
CA SER A 2 25.43 5.54 6.85
C SER A 2 25.13 4.47 5.81
N ASN A 3 25.27 3.19 6.17
CA ASN A 3 24.86 2.10 5.29
C ASN A 3 23.35 1.92 5.46
N LEU A 4 22.57 2.53 4.58
CA LEU A 4 21.13 2.28 4.54
C LEU A 4 20.86 0.83 4.14
N THR A 5 19.94 0.20 4.83
CA THR A 5 19.43 -1.15 4.55
C THR A 5 17.96 -1.06 4.22
N ILE A 6 17.53 -1.73 3.15
CA ILE A 6 16.10 -1.84 2.78
C ILE A 6 15.66 -3.28 3.09
N ARG A 7 14.66 -3.38 3.96
CA ARG A 7 14.06 -4.66 4.36
C ARG A 7 12.66 -4.80 3.79
N PRO A 8 12.40 -5.75 2.88
CA PRO A 8 11.05 -6.05 2.44
C PRO A 8 10.24 -6.74 3.55
N ILE A 9 8.99 -6.35 3.70
CA ILE A 9 8.03 -6.87 4.67
C ILE A 9 6.76 -7.24 3.92
N ASN A 10 6.39 -8.53 3.92
CA ASN A 10 5.14 -8.97 3.32
C ASN A 10 3.98 -8.73 4.30
N THR A 11 2.93 -8.04 3.85
CA THR A 11 1.76 -7.67 4.66
C THR A 11 0.49 -8.42 4.28
N GLY A 12 0.55 -9.35 3.33
CA GLY A 12 -0.56 -10.18 2.88
C GLY A 12 -0.51 -10.47 1.39
N PHE A 13 -1.64 -10.91 0.84
CA PHE A 13 -1.73 -11.37 -0.54
C PHE A 13 -2.98 -10.80 -1.23
N VAL A 14 -2.78 -10.23 -2.40
CA VAL A 14 -3.86 -9.86 -3.32
C VAL A 14 -4.06 -10.99 -4.31
N THR A 15 -5.30 -11.44 -4.46
CA THR A 15 -5.67 -12.48 -5.40
C THR A 15 -6.28 -11.84 -6.64
N MET A 16 -5.81 -12.23 -7.82
CA MET A 16 -6.32 -11.72 -9.08
C MET A 16 -6.13 -12.72 -10.21
N ILE A 17 -6.90 -12.55 -11.28
CA ILE A 17 -6.70 -13.28 -12.52
C ILE A 17 -5.87 -12.40 -13.45
N PRO A 18 -4.58 -12.72 -13.73
CA PRO A 18 -3.68 -11.87 -14.51
C PRO A 18 -4.24 -11.42 -15.84
N LYS A 19 -4.90 -12.34 -16.55
CA LYS A 19 -5.49 -12.08 -17.86
C LYS A 19 -6.61 -11.01 -17.81
N GLN A 20 -7.36 -10.93 -16.72
CA GLN A 20 -8.40 -9.90 -16.53
C GLN A 20 -7.80 -8.53 -16.26
N TYR A 21 -6.67 -8.48 -15.58
CA TYR A 21 -5.93 -7.25 -15.32
C TYR A 21 -5.25 -6.68 -16.56
N LEU A 22 -4.77 -7.56 -17.43
CA LEU A 22 -4.14 -7.20 -18.70
C LEU A 22 -5.17 -6.92 -19.81
N TYR A 23 -6.42 -6.63 -19.47
CA TYR A 23 -7.59 -6.65 -20.34
C TYR A 23 -7.67 -5.54 -21.40
N HIS A 24 -6.60 -4.90 -21.73
CA HIS A 24 -6.50 -4.18 -22.97
C HIS A 24 -6.08 -5.18 -24.07
N HIS A 25 -6.89 -5.35 -25.14
CA HIS A 25 -6.62 -6.37 -26.15
C HIS A 25 -5.25 -6.27 -26.80
N SER A 26 -4.65 -5.06 -26.86
CA SER A 26 -3.24 -4.89 -27.26
C SER A 26 -2.27 -5.49 -26.23
N THR A 27 -2.59 -5.42 -24.94
CA THR A 27 -1.76 -6.01 -23.87
C THR A 27 -1.85 -7.53 -23.90
N VAL A 28 -3.05 -8.10 -24.11
CA VAL A 28 -3.23 -9.55 -24.26
C VAL A 28 -2.44 -10.09 -25.47
N ALA A 29 -2.31 -9.33 -26.54
CA ALA A 29 -1.50 -9.72 -27.69
C ALA A 29 0.01 -9.81 -27.36
N TYR A 30 0.49 -8.99 -26.41
CA TYR A 30 1.89 -9.05 -25.94
C TYR A 30 2.13 -10.14 -24.90
N TYR A 31 1.08 -10.55 -24.15
CA TYR A 31 1.17 -11.54 -23.09
C TYR A 31 0.14 -12.67 -23.32
N PRO A 32 0.25 -13.42 -24.44
CA PRO A 32 -0.72 -14.47 -24.77
C PRO A 32 -0.74 -15.60 -23.74
N ASP A 33 0.36 -15.78 -23.01
CA ASP A 33 0.52 -16.81 -21.97
C ASP A 33 0.10 -16.34 -20.56
N ALA A 34 -0.48 -15.12 -20.44
CA ALA A 34 -1.00 -14.65 -19.16
C ALA A 34 -2.04 -15.66 -18.64
N SER A 35 -1.93 -16.00 -17.36
CA SER A 35 -2.80 -16.96 -16.69
C SER A 35 -4.25 -16.47 -16.69
N ASP A 36 -5.19 -17.40 -16.97
CA ASP A 36 -6.63 -17.24 -16.79
C ASP A 36 -7.14 -17.85 -15.48
N ARG A 37 -6.21 -18.28 -14.61
CA ARG A 37 -6.47 -18.77 -13.28
C ARG A 37 -6.20 -17.69 -12.26
N GLU A 38 -6.82 -17.85 -11.10
CA GLU A 38 -6.56 -17.02 -9.93
C GLU A 38 -5.14 -17.26 -9.41
N GLU A 39 -4.39 -16.20 -9.19
CA GLU A 39 -3.03 -16.22 -8.67
C GLU A 39 -2.89 -15.25 -7.50
N GLU A 40 -1.99 -15.56 -6.57
CA GLU A 40 -1.71 -14.76 -5.38
C GLU A 40 -0.47 -13.90 -5.59
N TYR A 41 -0.59 -12.62 -5.25
CA TYR A 41 0.50 -11.65 -5.34
C TYR A 41 0.80 -11.08 -3.96
N PRO A 42 2.04 -11.23 -3.44
CA PRO A 42 2.41 -10.69 -2.15
C PRO A 42 2.42 -9.15 -2.17
N VAL A 43 1.90 -8.56 -1.11
CA VAL A 43 1.93 -7.10 -0.89
C VAL A 43 3.10 -6.76 0.01
N PHE A 44 4.05 -5.99 -0.51
CA PHE A 44 5.24 -5.60 0.23
C PHE A 44 5.19 -4.15 0.67
N THR A 45 5.67 -3.92 1.89
CA THR A 45 6.18 -2.64 2.37
C THR A 45 7.70 -2.74 2.53
N TYR A 46 8.39 -1.61 2.67
CA TYR A 46 9.85 -1.62 2.80
C TYR A 46 10.28 -0.74 3.95
N LEU A 47 10.95 -1.34 4.95
CA LEU A 47 11.58 -0.61 6.03
C LEU A 47 13.00 -0.20 5.62
N VAL A 48 13.31 1.10 5.75
CA VAL A 48 14.64 1.65 5.51
C VAL A 48 15.28 1.97 6.85
N GLU A 49 16.40 1.30 7.13
CA GLU A 49 17.16 1.35 8.38
C GLU A 49 18.58 1.87 8.15
N GLY A 50 19.25 2.31 9.19
CA GLY A 50 20.68 2.70 9.18
C GLY A 50 20.95 4.21 9.04
N GLY A 51 19.92 5.02 8.96
CA GLY A 51 19.98 6.48 9.07
C GLY A 51 19.65 6.96 10.49
N ASP A 52 19.49 8.27 10.63
CA ASP A 52 19.05 8.90 11.89
C ASP A 52 17.55 8.74 12.16
N LYS A 53 16.82 8.25 11.18
CA LYS A 53 15.36 8.02 11.21
C LYS A 53 15.01 6.67 10.63
N LEU A 54 13.90 6.11 11.10
CA LEU A 54 13.26 4.96 10.47
C LEU A 54 12.23 5.42 9.45
N LEU A 55 12.37 4.93 8.21
CA LEU A 55 11.44 5.23 7.13
C LEU A 55 10.76 3.95 6.67
N LEU A 56 9.45 4.02 6.52
CA LEU A 56 8.64 2.96 5.93
C LEU A 56 8.08 3.41 4.57
N VAL A 57 8.20 2.60 3.55
CA VAL A 57 7.56 2.79 2.26
C VAL A 57 6.30 1.95 2.23
N ASP A 58 5.15 2.58 2.15
CA ASP A 58 3.80 2.03 2.27
C ASP A 58 3.52 1.38 3.64
N THR A 59 2.25 1.24 4.01
CA THR A 59 1.81 0.66 5.29
C THR A 59 1.10 -0.68 5.14
N GLY A 60 1.02 -1.20 3.91
CA GLY A 60 0.48 -2.51 3.61
C GLY A 60 -1.03 -2.55 3.41
N MET A 61 -1.54 -3.77 3.27
CA MET A 61 -2.92 -4.03 2.88
C MET A 61 -3.90 -4.07 4.06
N ALA A 62 -5.18 -3.95 3.72
CA ALA A 62 -6.29 -4.14 4.65
C ALA A 62 -6.38 -5.60 5.14
N TYR A 63 -7.08 -5.80 6.26
CA TYR A 63 -7.42 -7.12 6.77
C TYR A 63 -8.34 -7.89 5.81
N THR A 64 -8.34 -9.21 5.94
CA THR A 64 -8.97 -10.16 5.00
C THR A 64 -10.40 -9.80 4.63
N GLU A 65 -11.28 -9.56 5.62
CA GLU A 65 -12.72 -9.33 5.34
C GLU A 65 -12.95 -8.05 4.53
N ARG A 66 -12.09 -7.03 4.71
CA ARG A 66 -12.18 -5.80 3.93
C ARG A 66 -11.61 -5.99 2.53
N ALA A 67 -10.46 -6.64 2.41
CA ALA A 67 -9.81 -6.94 1.15
C ALA A 67 -10.69 -7.80 0.24
N ASP A 68 -11.20 -8.90 0.77
CA ASP A 68 -12.07 -9.83 0.05
C ASP A 68 -13.40 -9.19 -0.39
N LYS A 69 -14.05 -8.46 0.52
CA LYS A 69 -15.39 -7.90 0.27
C LYS A 69 -15.40 -6.74 -0.71
N TYR A 70 -14.44 -5.80 -0.56
CA TYR A 70 -14.51 -4.52 -1.28
C TYR A 70 -13.55 -4.43 -2.46
N HIS A 71 -12.54 -5.29 -2.52
CA HIS A 71 -11.47 -5.18 -3.51
C HIS A 71 -11.38 -6.42 -4.41
N HIS A 72 -10.47 -7.32 -4.10
CA HIS A 72 -10.25 -8.53 -4.87
C HIS A 72 -10.70 -9.75 -4.07
N HIS A 73 -11.75 -10.43 -4.54
CA HIS A 73 -12.23 -11.65 -3.90
C HIS A 73 -11.09 -12.66 -3.74
N GLY A 74 -11.03 -13.29 -2.57
CA GLY A 74 -9.94 -14.21 -2.22
C GLY A 74 -8.66 -13.55 -1.69
N SER A 75 -8.54 -12.20 -1.73
CA SER A 75 -7.39 -11.52 -1.11
C SER A 75 -7.43 -11.64 0.41
N TYR A 76 -6.27 -11.86 1.03
CA TYR A 76 -6.22 -12.14 2.45
C TYR A 76 -4.95 -11.66 3.13
N GLN A 77 -5.08 -11.32 4.41
CA GLN A 77 -3.99 -11.01 5.31
C GLN A 77 -3.93 -12.12 6.37
N PRO A 78 -2.96 -13.05 6.31
CA PRO A 78 -2.78 -14.06 7.34
C PRO A 78 -2.57 -13.46 8.73
N GLU A 79 -2.94 -14.19 9.77
CA GLU A 79 -2.68 -13.81 11.15
C GLU A 79 -1.19 -13.49 11.36
N GLY A 80 -0.89 -12.36 12.00
CA GLY A 80 0.46 -11.89 12.25
C GLY A 80 1.16 -11.30 11.02
N MET A 81 0.44 -11.02 9.91
CA MET A 81 0.99 -10.33 8.73
C MET A 81 0.58 -8.85 8.65
N ALA A 82 -0.27 -8.35 9.52
CA ALA A 82 -0.48 -6.91 9.61
C ALA A 82 0.85 -6.19 9.89
N ILE A 83 1.02 -4.99 9.35
CA ILE A 83 2.30 -4.27 9.42
C ILE A 83 2.83 -4.13 10.87
N ALA A 84 1.94 -3.88 11.84
CA ALA A 84 2.34 -3.78 13.25
C ALA A 84 2.93 -5.09 13.78
N ASP A 85 2.33 -6.24 13.42
CA ASP A 85 2.82 -7.56 13.83
C ASP A 85 4.16 -7.88 13.17
N GLN A 86 4.33 -7.48 11.91
CA GLN A 86 5.57 -7.68 11.18
C GLN A 86 6.71 -6.82 11.74
N LEU A 87 6.43 -5.56 12.08
CA LEU A 87 7.40 -4.70 12.75
C LEU A 87 7.80 -5.28 14.11
N ALA A 88 6.85 -5.79 14.89
CA ALA A 88 7.13 -6.40 16.19
C ALA A 88 8.09 -7.61 16.10
N LYS A 89 8.00 -8.43 15.04
CA LYS A 89 8.91 -9.56 14.80
C LYS A 89 10.38 -9.15 14.63
N ILE A 90 10.62 -7.91 14.22
CA ILE A 90 11.97 -7.36 14.01
C ILE A 90 12.36 -6.31 15.05
N GLY A 91 11.55 -6.19 16.13
CA GLY A 91 11.85 -5.36 17.29
C GLY A 91 11.41 -3.91 17.20
N TYR A 92 10.51 -3.58 16.30
CA TYR A 92 9.94 -2.24 16.13
C TYR A 92 8.43 -2.23 16.40
N THR A 93 7.91 -1.04 16.67
CA THR A 93 6.49 -0.75 16.72
C THR A 93 6.14 0.30 15.67
N PRO A 94 4.87 0.51 15.30
CA PRO A 94 4.49 1.60 14.40
C PRO A 94 4.90 2.98 14.90
N GLU A 95 4.97 3.19 16.23
CA GLU A 95 5.36 4.44 16.87
C GLU A 95 6.87 4.75 16.72
N ASP A 96 7.70 3.73 16.41
CA ASP A 96 9.13 3.92 16.15
C ASP A 96 9.40 4.48 14.75
N ILE A 97 8.43 4.45 13.85
CA ILE A 97 8.57 4.94 12.49
C ILE A 97 8.43 6.47 12.47
N ASP A 98 9.47 7.13 11.99
CA ASP A 98 9.53 8.60 11.88
C ASP A 98 8.90 9.13 10.58
N ILE A 99 9.01 8.35 9.51
CA ILE A 99 8.61 8.74 8.16
C ILE A 99 7.88 7.59 7.47
N VAL A 100 6.74 7.89 6.88
CA VAL A 100 6.07 7.00 5.92
C VAL A 100 5.98 7.69 4.57
N VAL A 101 6.46 7.03 3.52
CA VAL A 101 6.37 7.50 2.14
C VAL A 101 5.46 6.56 1.37
N PHE A 102 4.42 7.09 0.74
CA PHE A 102 3.55 6.28 -0.08
C PHE A 102 4.00 6.27 -1.54
N THR A 103 4.09 5.08 -2.11
CA THR A 103 4.23 4.89 -3.55
C THR A 103 2.96 5.35 -4.24
N HIS A 104 1.80 4.98 -3.68
CA HIS A 104 0.46 5.40 -4.06
C HIS A 104 -0.54 5.05 -2.94
N LEU A 105 -1.81 5.50 -3.06
CA LEU A 105 -2.81 5.41 -1.99
C LEU A 105 -3.89 4.34 -2.25
N HIS A 106 -3.55 3.23 -2.94
CA HIS A 106 -4.44 2.10 -3.02
C HIS A 106 -4.58 1.40 -1.66
N TRP A 107 -5.71 0.76 -1.45
CA TRP A 107 -6.12 0.08 -0.21
C TRP A 107 -5.12 -0.96 0.32
N ASP A 108 -4.30 -1.52 -0.55
CA ASP A 108 -3.28 -2.52 -0.23
C ASP A 108 -1.90 -1.90 0.07
N HIS A 109 -1.77 -0.58 -0.02
CA HIS A 109 -0.54 0.15 0.27
C HIS A 109 -0.64 1.14 1.42
N CYS A 110 -1.83 1.63 1.76
CA CYS A 110 -2.01 2.71 2.74
C CYS A 110 -2.90 2.34 3.94
N PHE A 111 -3.10 1.06 4.24
CA PHE A 111 -3.93 0.66 5.36
C PHE A 111 -3.20 0.80 6.71
N TYR A 112 -3.92 0.88 7.82
CA TYR A 112 -3.39 1.03 9.19
C TYR A 112 -2.59 2.31 9.47
N MET A 113 -2.77 3.37 8.69
CA MET A 113 -2.05 4.64 8.87
C MET A 113 -2.22 5.23 10.27
N GLU A 114 -3.37 5.02 10.89
CA GLU A 114 -3.70 5.50 12.25
C GLU A 114 -2.78 4.95 13.35
N LYS A 115 -2.03 3.87 13.07
CA LYS A 115 -1.08 3.27 14.03
C LYS A 115 0.25 4.02 14.08
N PHE A 116 0.60 4.77 13.05
CA PHE A 116 1.88 5.45 12.91
C PHE A 116 1.83 6.88 13.48
N THR A 117 1.54 6.99 14.77
CA THR A 117 1.22 8.25 15.46
C THR A 117 2.36 9.27 15.50
N ASN A 118 3.61 8.83 15.38
CA ASN A 118 4.79 9.69 15.38
C ASN A 118 5.31 10.00 13.96
N ALA A 119 4.80 9.30 12.95
CA ALA A 119 5.30 9.43 11.60
C ALA A 119 4.81 10.70 10.89
N LYS A 120 5.67 11.26 10.04
CA LYS A 120 5.26 12.18 8.99
C LYS A 120 4.95 11.39 7.72
N PHE A 121 3.79 11.66 7.13
CA PHE A 121 3.34 11.00 5.91
C PHE A 121 3.69 11.84 4.68
N TYR A 122 4.28 11.21 3.68
CA TYR A 122 4.62 11.84 2.41
C TYR A 122 4.01 11.09 1.24
N VAL A 123 3.48 11.84 0.28
CA VAL A 123 2.91 11.28 -0.96
C VAL A 123 3.11 12.27 -2.10
N ASN A 124 3.17 11.77 -3.34
CA ASN A 124 3.18 12.64 -4.50
C ASN A 124 1.86 13.42 -4.58
N LYS A 125 1.94 14.74 -4.84
CA LYS A 125 0.77 15.62 -4.91
C LYS A 125 -0.27 15.15 -5.93
N LYS A 126 0.15 14.74 -7.12
CA LYS A 126 -0.77 14.27 -8.16
C LYS A 126 -1.49 12.98 -7.76
N GLU A 127 -0.79 12.10 -7.05
CA GLU A 127 -1.38 10.89 -6.50
C GLU A 127 -2.44 11.23 -5.46
N TYR A 128 -2.12 12.12 -4.53
CA TYR A 128 -3.06 12.57 -3.51
C TYR A 128 -4.31 13.21 -4.13
N GLU A 129 -4.13 14.14 -5.07
CA GLU A 129 -5.24 14.81 -5.77
C GLU A 129 -6.14 13.81 -6.50
N PHE A 130 -5.54 12.82 -7.18
CA PHE A 130 -6.29 11.76 -7.85
C PHE A 130 -7.00 10.83 -6.86
N ALA A 131 -6.33 10.44 -5.77
CA ALA A 131 -6.91 9.59 -4.72
C ALA A 131 -8.11 10.24 -4.02
N MET A 132 -8.11 11.58 -3.91
CA MET A 132 -9.21 12.33 -3.30
C MET A 132 -10.47 12.35 -4.17
N ASP A 133 -10.33 12.37 -5.49
CA ASP A 133 -11.44 12.37 -6.46
C ASP A 133 -11.12 11.48 -7.67
N PRO A 134 -11.02 10.15 -7.47
CA PRO A 134 -10.68 9.23 -8.53
C PRO A 134 -11.83 9.08 -9.53
N ILE A 135 -11.52 8.71 -10.77
CA ILE A 135 -12.55 8.32 -11.74
C ILE A 135 -13.22 6.99 -11.33
N PRO A 136 -14.47 6.72 -11.78
CA PRO A 136 -15.25 5.55 -11.35
C PRO A 136 -14.53 4.20 -11.44
N LEU A 137 -13.65 4.04 -12.42
CA LEU A 137 -12.85 2.81 -12.61
C LEU A 137 -11.97 2.48 -11.38
N TYR A 138 -11.53 3.51 -10.64
CA TYR A 138 -10.62 3.39 -9.49
C TYR A 138 -11.30 3.56 -8.13
N TYR A 139 -12.64 3.65 -8.07
CA TYR A 139 -13.33 3.81 -6.79
C TYR A 139 -12.96 2.74 -5.77
N LYS A 140 -12.85 1.48 -6.20
CA LYS A 140 -12.45 0.37 -5.32
C LYS A 140 -11.00 0.52 -4.86
N SER A 141 -10.10 0.88 -5.76
CA SER A 141 -8.66 0.98 -5.45
C SER A 141 -8.37 2.03 -4.37
N TYR A 142 -9.05 3.18 -4.42
CA TYR A 142 -8.87 4.29 -3.48
C TYR A 142 -9.93 4.35 -2.37
N GLU A 143 -10.77 3.32 -2.28
CA GLU A 143 -11.87 3.30 -1.31
C GLU A 143 -12.69 4.59 -1.34
N ALA A 144 -13.06 5.03 -2.53
CA ALA A 144 -13.78 6.27 -2.72
C ALA A 144 -15.09 6.31 -1.91
N PRO A 145 -15.56 7.51 -1.45
CA PRO A 145 -16.75 7.65 -0.61
C PRO A 145 -18.01 6.99 -1.19
N GLN A 146 -18.08 6.83 -2.51
CA GLN A 146 -19.18 6.15 -3.22
C GLN A 146 -19.35 4.68 -2.81
N LEU A 147 -18.33 4.05 -2.23
CA LEU A 147 -18.42 2.70 -1.69
C LEU A 147 -19.11 2.65 -0.31
N GLY A 148 -19.37 3.79 0.34
CA GLY A 148 -19.95 3.85 1.68
C GLY A 148 -19.03 3.37 2.80
N ILE A 149 -17.72 3.37 2.57
CA ILE A 149 -16.69 3.03 3.56
C ILE A 149 -15.72 4.21 3.74
N THR A 150 -15.12 4.29 4.93
CA THR A 150 -14.11 5.30 5.21
C THR A 150 -12.75 4.82 4.68
N ARG A 151 -12.11 5.61 3.83
CA ARG A 151 -10.78 5.30 3.31
C ARG A 151 -9.69 5.47 4.38
N PRO A 152 -8.57 4.73 4.31
CA PRO A 152 -7.55 4.71 5.35
C PRO A 152 -6.90 6.08 5.59
N PHE A 153 -6.79 6.91 4.55
CA PHE A 153 -6.14 8.22 4.61
C PHE A 153 -7.12 9.39 4.86
N GLU A 154 -8.40 9.10 5.17
CA GLU A 154 -9.38 10.13 5.46
C GLU A 154 -9.01 10.91 6.72
N GLY A 155 -8.85 12.23 6.58
CA GLY A 155 -8.47 13.11 7.69
C GLY A 155 -7.00 13.01 8.13
N ILE A 156 -6.18 12.19 7.49
CA ILE A 156 -4.74 12.10 7.77
C ILE A 156 -4.02 13.25 7.07
N LYS A 157 -3.22 14.00 7.84
CA LYS A 157 -2.37 15.05 7.28
C LYS A 157 -1.19 14.43 6.56
N MET A 158 -1.00 14.79 5.28
CA MET A 158 0.14 14.36 4.47
C MET A 158 0.91 15.58 3.94
N GLU A 159 2.22 15.42 3.84
CA GLU A 159 3.11 16.35 3.15
C GLU A 159 3.14 15.98 1.65
N LEU A 160 2.74 16.92 0.80
CA LEU A 160 2.60 16.67 -0.63
C LEU A 160 3.91 17.01 -1.36
N LEU A 161 4.46 16.02 -2.06
CA LEU A 161 5.71 16.16 -2.80
C LEU A 161 5.46 16.50 -4.26
N GLU A 162 6.22 17.47 -4.78
CA GLU A 162 6.27 17.85 -6.19
C GLU A 162 7.71 17.74 -6.69
N GLY A 163 7.93 16.92 -7.74
CA GLY A 163 9.27 16.70 -8.29
C GLY A 163 10.17 15.89 -7.37
N GLU A 164 11.46 16.22 -7.37
CA GLU A 164 12.46 15.58 -6.53
C GLU A 164 12.49 16.24 -5.14
N ALA A 165 12.58 15.42 -4.09
CA ALA A 165 12.67 15.89 -2.72
C ALA A 165 13.61 14.99 -1.90
N GLU A 166 14.39 15.57 -1.03
CA GLU A 166 15.14 14.87 0.02
C GLU A 166 14.28 14.87 1.28
N ILE A 167 13.99 13.68 1.81
CA ILE A 167 13.07 13.49 2.95
C ILE A 167 13.75 12.85 4.17
N MET A 168 14.99 12.44 4.04
CA MET A 168 15.80 11.77 5.07
C MET A 168 17.22 12.31 5.12
#